data_077400a89d2a386f73b697fd31930de4
#
_entry.id   077400a89d2a386f73b697fd31930de4
#
_cell.length_a   1.000
_cell.length_b   1.000
_cell.length_c   1.000
_cell.angle_alpha   90.00
_cell.angle_beta   90.00
_cell.angle_gamma   90.00
#
_symmetry.space_group_name_H-M   'P 1'
#
loop_
_entity.id
_entity.type
_entity.pdbx_description
1 polymer ?
#
loop_
_entity_poly.entity_id
_entity_poly.type
_entity_poly.pdbx_seq_one_letter_code
_entity_poly.pdbx_strand_id
1 'polypeptide(L)'
;AKYVDDIAVPPNTLQILLGQSKFAHAKILSMDLSQVENFPGVIKVLTAADIPGTNDCSPFAGDDPIFAENIVSYFGQSVFAVIAEDIKIARNAIELADIKYEELPAVLTIDQALETGNVLGPPAVIECGKVDQALAKSKNKLEGKIILGGQEHFYLEGQAAYACAGEDTDIVVHCSTQHPTEIQHKVAMALGLSNHDVTVITRRMGGGFGGKESQGNLPAIVAALAAKLTGRPAKLIYDRDDDFILTGKRHDFQIFYKVGFEDNGLINSVIV
;
A
#
# COMPACT_ATOMS: atom_id res chain seq x y z
N ALA A 1 -18.79 17.37 -9.50
CA ALA A 1 -18.36 16.44 -8.45
C ALA A 1 -17.12 17.02 -7.77
N LYS A 2 -16.93 16.71 -6.49
CA LYS A 2 -15.70 17.07 -5.76
C LYS A 2 -15.08 15.79 -5.21
N TYR A 3 -13.84 15.56 -5.55
CA TYR A 3 -13.00 14.48 -5.05
C TYR A 3 -12.13 14.98 -3.89
N VAL A 4 -11.31 14.12 -3.29
CA VAL A 4 -10.50 14.51 -2.12
C VAL A 4 -9.56 15.67 -2.46
N ASP A 5 -8.96 15.65 -3.64
CA ASP A 5 -8.06 16.74 -4.08
C ASP A 5 -8.80 18.07 -4.35
N ASP A 6 -10.08 18.02 -4.71
CA ASP A 6 -10.91 19.22 -4.96
C ASP A 6 -11.46 19.88 -3.69
N ILE A 7 -11.23 19.30 -2.52
CA ILE A 7 -11.71 19.88 -1.26
C ILE A 7 -11.00 21.21 -1.04
N ALA A 8 -11.79 22.29 -0.88
CA ALA A 8 -11.26 23.57 -0.48
C ALA A 8 -10.69 23.47 0.94
N VAL A 9 -9.38 23.60 1.06
CA VAL A 9 -8.67 23.47 2.33
C VAL A 9 -8.24 24.84 2.87
N PRO A 10 -8.08 25.01 4.19
CA PRO A 10 -7.54 26.22 4.79
C PRO A 10 -6.15 26.57 4.21
N PRO A 11 -5.80 27.88 4.11
CA PRO A 11 -4.50 28.29 3.56
C PRO A 11 -3.29 27.74 4.32
N ASN A 12 -3.46 27.39 5.59
CA ASN A 12 -2.39 26.82 6.45
C ASN A 12 -2.30 25.29 6.37
N THR A 13 -2.93 24.66 5.38
CA THR A 13 -2.88 23.21 5.18
C THR A 13 -1.48 22.78 4.75
N LEU A 14 -0.93 21.81 5.47
CA LEU A 14 0.37 21.24 5.20
C LEU A 14 0.31 20.21 4.08
N GLN A 15 1.41 20.11 3.33
CA GLN A 15 1.60 19.12 2.28
C GLN A 15 2.57 18.05 2.78
N ILE A 16 2.30 16.80 2.41
CA ILE A 16 3.09 15.65 2.85
C ILE A 16 3.64 14.92 1.64
N LEU A 17 4.90 14.50 1.74
CA LEU A 17 5.55 13.62 0.79
C LEU A 17 6.24 12.47 1.52
N LEU A 18 6.14 11.26 0.97
CA LEU A 18 6.76 10.06 1.55
C LEU A 18 8.18 9.88 1.03
N GLY A 19 9.11 9.63 1.94
CA GLY A 19 10.46 9.17 1.62
C GLY A 19 10.44 7.66 1.33
N GLN A 20 10.84 7.31 0.12
CA GLN A 20 10.71 5.97 -0.45
C GLN A 20 12.03 5.24 -0.52
N SER A 21 12.02 3.93 -0.31
CA SER A 21 13.19 3.07 -0.55
C SER A 21 13.49 2.98 -2.04
N LYS A 22 14.78 3.04 -2.38
CA LYS A 22 15.31 2.79 -3.73
C LYS A 22 15.74 1.32 -3.93
N PHE A 23 15.51 0.46 -2.94
CA PHE A 23 15.85 -0.94 -2.96
C PHE A 23 14.63 -1.82 -2.83
N ALA A 24 14.63 -2.95 -3.53
CA ALA A 24 13.57 -3.95 -3.43
C ALA A 24 13.69 -4.78 -2.13
N HIS A 25 14.91 -4.96 -1.60
CA HIS A 25 15.16 -5.63 -0.33
C HIS A 25 16.51 -5.14 0.21
N ALA A 26 16.52 -4.51 1.37
CA ALA A 26 17.74 -4.02 2.00
C ALA A 26 17.56 -3.81 3.51
N LYS A 27 18.67 -3.85 4.25
CA LYS A 27 18.71 -3.34 5.63
C LYS A 27 18.97 -1.84 5.62
N ILE A 28 18.29 -1.12 6.50
CA ILE A 28 18.59 0.27 6.81
C ILE A 28 19.70 0.27 7.85
N LEU A 29 20.91 0.71 7.48
CA LEU A 29 22.07 0.77 8.40
C LEU A 29 22.09 2.05 9.22
N SER A 30 21.72 3.16 8.60
CA SER A 30 21.56 4.46 9.24
C SER A 30 20.64 5.35 8.42
N MET A 31 20.00 6.30 9.10
CA MET A 31 19.14 7.31 8.50
C MET A 31 19.42 8.64 9.16
N ASP A 32 20.05 9.58 8.41
CA ASP A 32 20.26 10.95 8.82
C ASP A 32 19.32 11.87 8.04
N LEU A 33 18.35 12.42 8.74
CA LEU A 33 17.32 13.32 8.21
C LEU A 33 17.55 14.78 8.66
N SER A 34 18.67 15.08 9.30
CA SER A 34 18.95 16.42 9.86
C SER A 34 18.91 17.53 8.83
N GLN A 35 19.38 17.30 7.61
CA GLN A 35 19.31 18.28 6.52
C GLN A 35 17.87 18.47 6.01
N VAL A 36 17.06 17.40 6.03
CA VAL A 36 15.63 17.46 5.67
C VAL A 36 14.86 18.27 6.71
N GLU A 37 15.07 17.99 7.99
CA GLU A 37 14.41 18.68 9.11
C GLU A 37 14.72 20.17 9.15
N ASN A 38 15.96 20.53 8.81
CA ASN A 38 16.42 21.93 8.82
C ASN A 38 16.14 22.66 7.49
N PHE A 39 15.52 22.03 6.50
CA PHE A 39 15.22 22.67 5.22
C PHE A 39 14.14 23.74 5.40
N PRO A 40 14.32 24.96 4.87
CA PRO A 40 13.37 26.05 5.05
C PRO A 40 11.97 25.71 4.54
N GLY A 41 10.96 25.84 5.41
CA GLY A 41 9.56 25.50 5.10
C GLY A 41 9.17 24.06 5.37
N VAL A 42 10.08 23.20 5.80
CA VAL A 42 9.75 21.91 6.43
C VAL A 42 9.29 22.20 7.87
N ILE A 43 8.16 21.60 8.21
CA ILE A 43 7.54 21.77 9.54
C ILE A 43 7.91 20.60 10.45
N LYS A 44 7.92 19.39 9.91
CA LYS A 44 8.28 18.17 10.64
C LYS A 44 8.66 17.06 9.67
N VAL A 45 9.54 16.18 10.11
CA VAL A 45 9.81 14.90 9.49
C VAL A 45 9.24 13.82 10.40
N LEU A 46 8.54 12.83 9.83
CA LEU A 46 7.99 11.70 10.56
C LEU A 46 8.74 10.43 10.22
N THR A 47 8.97 9.63 11.24
CA THR A 47 9.56 8.28 11.15
C THR A 47 8.70 7.30 11.95
N ALA A 48 9.07 6.02 11.98
CA ALA A 48 8.42 5.02 12.82
C ALA A 48 8.37 5.41 14.31
N ALA A 49 9.37 6.15 14.79
CA ALA A 49 9.44 6.62 16.18
C ALA A 49 8.35 7.65 16.55
N ASP A 50 7.75 8.31 15.57
CA ASP A 50 6.69 9.30 15.78
C ASP A 50 5.30 8.68 15.85
N ILE A 51 5.15 7.38 15.63
CA ILE A 51 3.87 6.67 15.66
C ILE A 51 3.54 6.30 17.09
N PRO A 52 2.48 6.87 17.70
CA PRO A 52 2.19 6.64 19.12
C PRO A 52 1.55 5.28 19.40
N GLY A 53 0.97 4.65 18.40
CA GLY A 53 0.33 3.33 18.48
C GLY A 53 1.12 2.25 17.76
N THR A 54 0.49 1.56 16.83
CA THR A 54 1.10 0.45 16.07
C THR A 54 1.60 0.93 14.72
N ASN A 55 2.85 0.66 14.40
CA ASN A 55 3.47 0.95 13.10
C ASN A 55 3.07 -0.12 12.08
N ASP A 56 1.79 -0.18 11.72
CA ASP A 56 1.23 -1.14 10.77
C ASP A 56 0.07 -0.56 9.97
N CYS A 57 0.13 -0.64 8.65
CA CYS A 57 -0.94 -0.27 7.72
C CYS A 57 -1.51 -1.47 6.96
N SER A 58 -1.04 -2.70 7.22
CA SER A 58 -1.55 -3.92 6.59
C SER A 58 -3.03 -4.16 6.94
N PRO A 59 -3.83 -4.76 6.05
CA PRO A 59 -5.23 -5.06 6.37
C PRO A 59 -5.38 -6.14 7.44
N PHE A 60 -4.49 -7.16 7.48
CA PHE A 60 -4.68 -8.35 8.30
C PHE A 60 -3.43 -8.85 9.03
N ALA A 61 -2.29 -8.93 8.35
CA ALA A 61 -1.17 -9.76 8.81
C ALA A 61 -0.20 -9.04 9.77
N GLY A 62 -0.24 -7.73 9.87
CA GLY A 62 0.73 -6.95 10.65
C GLY A 62 2.13 -6.95 10.02
N ASP A 63 2.20 -7.01 8.70
CA ASP A 63 3.42 -7.20 7.92
C ASP A 63 3.76 -6.03 6.97
N ASP A 64 2.97 -4.95 7.02
CA ASP A 64 3.21 -3.74 6.22
C ASP A 64 3.36 -2.51 7.12
N PRO A 65 4.58 -2.17 7.55
CA PRO A 65 4.80 -1.04 8.42
C PRO A 65 4.48 0.29 7.70
N ILE A 66 3.92 1.25 8.45
CA ILE A 66 3.69 2.63 7.99
C ILE A 66 5.01 3.24 7.55
N PHE A 67 6.05 3.09 8.37
CA PHE A 67 7.43 3.43 8.03
C PHE A 67 8.34 2.25 8.36
N ALA A 68 9.14 1.82 7.38
CA ALA A 68 10.14 0.77 7.58
C ALA A 68 11.22 1.23 8.57
N GLU A 69 11.58 0.37 9.53
CA GLU A 69 12.56 0.69 10.59
C GLU A 69 13.95 0.10 10.29
N ASN A 70 14.01 -1.19 10.03
CA ASN A 70 15.27 -1.93 9.92
C ASN A 70 15.48 -2.54 8.54
N ILE A 71 14.40 -2.94 7.89
CA ILE A 71 14.43 -3.64 6.59
C ILE A 71 13.38 -3.00 5.70
N VAL A 72 13.76 -2.78 4.45
CA VAL A 72 12.82 -2.51 3.36
C VAL A 72 12.62 -3.78 2.56
N SER A 73 11.36 -4.10 2.26
CA SER A 73 10.91 -5.36 1.69
C SER A 73 10.43 -5.24 0.26
N TYR A 74 10.24 -4.01 -0.24
CA TYR A 74 9.88 -3.74 -1.62
C TYR A 74 10.36 -2.34 -2.07
N PHE A 75 10.55 -2.19 -3.37
CA PHE A 75 10.91 -0.90 -3.97
C PHE A 75 9.79 0.11 -3.77
N GLY A 76 10.13 1.29 -3.28
CA GLY A 76 9.16 2.33 -2.98
C GLY A 76 8.57 2.28 -1.55
N GLN A 77 8.93 1.29 -0.73
CA GLN A 77 8.44 1.23 0.65
C GLN A 77 8.75 2.52 1.41
N SER A 78 7.75 3.03 2.12
CA SER A 78 7.85 4.24 2.93
C SER A 78 8.82 4.05 4.09
N VAL A 79 9.75 5.00 4.27
CA VAL A 79 10.75 4.99 5.34
C VAL A 79 10.58 6.17 6.28
N PHE A 80 10.17 7.32 5.76
CA PHE A 80 9.86 8.55 6.51
C PHE A 80 8.85 9.39 5.73
N ALA A 81 8.36 10.48 6.32
CA ALA A 81 7.54 11.47 5.62
C ALA A 81 8.01 12.88 5.93
N VAL A 82 7.96 13.76 4.93
CA VAL A 82 8.24 15.20 5.06
C VAL A 82 6.92 15.94 5.07
N ILE A 83 6.70 16.73 6.12
CA ILE A 83 5.58 17.65 6.28
C ILE A 83 6.08 19.05 6.03
N ALA A 84 5.57 19.75 5.03
CA ALA A 84 6.02 21.07 4.64
C ALA A 84 4.85 22.00 4.31
N GLU A 85 5.14 23.30 4.22
CA GLU A 85 4.16 24.32 3.86
C GLU A 85 3.71 24.24 2.38
N ASP A 86 4.55 23.64 1.52
CA ASP A 86 4.29 23.47 0.10
C ASP A 86 4.91 22.17 -0.40
N ILE A 87 4.27 21.55 -1.39
CA ILE A 87 4.74 20.26 -1.95
C ILE A 87 6.11 20.37 -2.63
N LYS A 88 6.47 21.52 -3.20
CA LYS A 88 7.79 21.74 -3.80
C LYS A 88 8.88 21.79 -2.75
N ILE A 89 8.56 22.36 -1.59
CA ILE A 89 9.47 22.35 -0.43
C ILE A 89 9.72 20.92 0.01
N ALA A 90 8.66 20.11 0.17
CA ALA A 90 8.79 18.71 0.54
C ALA A 90 9.63 17.92 -0.49
N ARG A 91 9.40 18.13 -1.79
CA ARG A 91 10.18 17.49 -2.88
C ARG A 91 11.67 17.86 -2.85
N ASN A 92 11.99 19.12 -2.60
CA ASN A 92 13.39 19.54 -2.53
C ASN A 92 14.06 19.03 -1.26
N ALA A 93 13.35 19.05 -0.14
CA ALA A 93 13.89 18.61 1.14
C ALA A 93 14.19 17.11 1.18
N ILE A 94 13.31 16.29 0.60
CA ILE A 94 13.40 14.82 0.65
C ILE A 94 14.68 14.29 -0.01
N GLU A 95 15.21 15.01 -1.01
CA GLU A 95 16.45 14.65 -1.70
C GLU A 95 17.70 14.80 -0.83
N LEU A 96 17.58 15.49 0.30
CA LEU A 96 18.68 15.69 1.25
C LEU A 96 18.79 14.57 2.29
N ALA A 97 17.91 13.58 2.25
CA ALA A 97 17.96 12.44 3.15
C ALA A 97 19.20 11.58 2.89
N ASP A 98 20.01 11.35 3.91
CA ASP A 98 21.17 10.45 3.84
C ASP A 98 20.85 9.12 4.54
N ILE A 99 20.43 8.14 3.74
CA ILE A 99 20.09 6.80 4.23
C ILE A 99 21.10 5.81 3.68
N LYS A 100 21.75 5.07 4.57
CA LYS A 100 22.69 4.01 4.21
C LYS A 100 21.97 2.66 4.23
N TYR A 101 22.09 1.93 3.13
CA TYR A 101 21.49 0.62 2.97
C TYR A 101 22.56 -0.47 2.76
N GLU A 102 22.26 -1.65 3.26
CA GLU A 102 22.93 -2.90 2.87
C GLU A 102 21.94 -3.70 2.00
N GLU A 103 22.20 -3.78 0.70
CA GLU A 103 21.33 -4.50 -0.22
C GLU A 103 21.30 -6.00 0.10
N LEU A 104 20.12 -6.58 0.10
CA LEU A 104 19.88 -8.00 0.34
C LEU A 104 19.33 -8.66 -0.94
N PRO A 105 19.51 -9.99 -1.09
CA PRO A 105 18.90 -10.71 -2.20
C PRO A 105 17.38 -10.48 -2.24
N ALA A 106 16.88 -9.99 -3.38
CA ALA A 106 15.46 -9.80 -3.62
C ALA A 106 14.90 -10.97 -4.43
N VAL A 107 13.70 -11.45 -4.05
CA VAL A 107 12.95 -12.48 -4.79
C VAL A 107 11.89 -11.76 -5.60
N LEU A 108 12.08 -11.66 -6.91
CA LEU A 108 11.28 -10.82 -7.79
C LEU A 108 10.40 -11.61 -8.77
N THR A 109 10.53 -12.94 -8.83
CA THR A 109 9.77 -13.78 -9.75
C THR A 109 9.20 -15.00 -9.04
N ILE A 110 8.11 -15.55 -9.59
CA ILE A 110 7.48 -16.78 -9.09
C ILE A 110 8.49 -17.94 -9.12
N ASP A 111 9.28 -18.07 -10.18
CA ASP A 111 10.27 -19.16 -10.30
C ASP A 111 11.34 -19.05 -9.19
N GLN A 112 11.86 -17.85 -8.92
CA GLN A 112 12.79 -17.62 -7.81
C GLN A 112 12.16 -17.94 -6.45
N ALA A 113 10.89 -17.57 -6.24
CA ALA A 113 10.19 -17.87 -4.98
C ALA A 113 10.04 -19.38 -4.77
N LEU A 114 9.71 -20.13 -5.82
CA LEU A 114 9.61 -21.58 -5.79
C LEU A 114 10.98 -22.26 -5.55
N GLU A 115 12.02 -21.80 -6.23
CA GLU A 115 13.39 -22.33 -6.07
C GLU A 115 13.96 -22.10 -4.66
N THR A 116 13.68 -20.97 -4.07
CA THR A 116 14.15 -20.61 -2.71
C THR A 116 13.24 -21.10 -1.59
N GLY A 117 12.05 -21.62 -1.93
CA GLY A 117 11.03 -22.01 -0.96
C GLY A 117 10.39 -20.82 -0.22
N ASN A 118 10.51 -19.61 -0.77
CA ASN A 118 9.93 -18.41 -0.19
C ASN A 118 8.42 -18.34 -0.55
N VAL A 119 7.58 -18.97 0.27
CA VAL A 119 6.14 -19.08 0.10
C VAL A 119 5.41 -18.52 1.32
N LEU A 120 4.26 -17.87 1.09
CA LEU A 120 3.49 -17.22 2.16
C LEU A 120 2.73 -18.19 3.06
N GLY A 121 2.54 -19.43 2.64
CA GLY A 121 1.80 -20.40 3.43
C GLY A 121 1.63 -21.75 2.72
N PRO A 122 0.90 -22.69 3.33
CA PRO A 122 0.61 -23.98 2.71
C PRO A 122 -0.27 -23.79 1.47
N PRO A 123 -0.17 -24.73 0.48
CA PRO A 123 -1.04 -24.69 -0.68
C PRO A 123 -2.51 -24.81 -0.28
N ALA A 124 -3.36 -23.97 -0.87
CA ALA A 124 -4.82 -24.13 -0.78
C ALA A 124 -5.26 -25.14 -1.84
N VAL A 125 -5.94 -26.21 -1.42
CA VAL A 125 -6.41 -27.28 -2.31
C VAL A 125 -7.93 -27.35 -2.25
N ILE A 126 -8.58 -27.32 -3.42
CA ILE A 126 -10.02 -27.53 -3.58
C ILE A 126 -10.20 -28.71 -4.51
N GLU A 127 -10.80 -29.78 -4.01
CA GLU A 127 -11.02 -31.01 -4.77
C GLU A 127 -12.50 -31.37 -4.84
N CYS A 128 -12.93 -31.83 -6.02
CA CYS A 128 -14.27 -32.34 -6.23
C CYS A 128 -14.22 -33.61 -7.14
N GLY A 129 -14.76 -34.72 -6.66
CA GLY A 129 -14.79 -35.95 -7.41
C GLY A 129 -13.44 -36.67 -7.49
N LYS A 130 -13.26 -37.43 -8.58
CA LYS A 130 -12.05 -38.22 -8.84
C LYS A 130 -11.38 -37.72 -10.12
N VAL A 131 -10.76 -36.58 -10.05
CA VAL A 131 -10.26 -35.80 -11.20
C VAL A 131 -9.29 -36.62 -12.07
N ASP A 132 -8.33 -37.33 -11.47
CA ASP A 132 -7.33 -38.12 -12.22
C ASP A 132 -7.96 -39.24 -13.00
N GLN A 133 -8.97 -39.93 -12.41
CA GLN A 133 -9.69 -40.99 -13.10
C GLN A 133 -10.55 -40.46 -14.25
N ALA A 134 -11.18 -39.30 -14.07
CA ALA A 134 -11.96 -38.65 -15.11
C ALA A 134 -11.05 -38.18 -16.25
N LEU A 135 -9.92 -37.54 -15.92
CA LEU A 135 -8.91 -37.12 -16.90
C LEU A 135 -8.36 -38.33 -17.69
N ALA A 136 -8.05 -39.43 -17.01
CA ALA A 136 -7.54 -40.62 -17.68
C ALA A 136 -8.52 -41.18 -18.70
N LYS A 137 -9.83 -41.14 -18.41
CA LYS A 137 -10.93 -41.66 -19.25
C LYS A 137 -11.39 -40.68 -20.34
N SER A 138 -11.06 -39.41 -20.22
CA SER A 138 -11.48 -38.40 -21.19
C SER A 138 -10.93 -38.69 -22.58
N LYS A 139 -11.76 -38.53 -23.60
CA LYS A 139 -11.41 -38.77 -24.99
C LYS A 139 -10.37 -37.79 -25.49
N ASN A 140 -10.59 -36.52 -25.19
CA ASN A 140 -9.69 -35.45 -25.56
C ASN A 140 -9.03 -34.86 -24.29
N LYS A 141 -7.76 -34.48 -24.40
CA LYS A 141 -6.98 -33.89 -23.31
C LYS A 141 -6.20 -32.71 -23.80
N LEU A 142 -6.17 -31.68 -23.00
CA LEU A 142 -5.36 -30.49 -23.23
C LEU A 142 -4.61 -30.16 -21.95
N GLU A 143 -3.32 -29.84 -22.06
CA GLU A 143 -2.52 -29.31 -20.96
C GLU A 143 -1.67 -28.14 -21.43
N GLY A 144 -1.36 -27.27 -20.53
CA GLY A 144 -0.53 -26.12 -20.85
C GLY A 144 -0.15 -25.28 -19.63
N LYS A 145 0.60 -24.23 -19.94
CA LYS A 145 1.04 -23.20 -18.99
C LYS A 145 0.62 -21.84 -19.52
N ILE A 146 0.04 -21.00 -18.66
CA ILE A 146 -0.28 -19.60 -18.94
C ILE A 146 0.49 -18.75 -17.93
N ILE A 147 1.12 -17.68 -18.41
CA ILE A 147 1.75 -16.66 -17.57
C ILE A 147 0.97 -15.38 -17.74
N LEU A 148 0.46 -14.83 -16.64
CA LEU A 148 -0.18 -13.52 -16.57
C LEU A 148 0.70 -12.59 -15.78
N GLY A 149 1.10 -11.47 -16.37
CA GLY A 149 1.85 -10.43 -15.66
C GLY A 149 0.98 -9.72 -14.62
N GLY A 150 1.64 -9.11 -13.64
CA GLY A 150 1.01 -8.19 -12.71
C GLY A 150 0.32 -7.04 -13.47
N GLN A 151 -0.70 -6.43 -12.86
CA GLN A 151 -1.46 -5.37 -13.53
C GLN A 151 -1.78 -4.24 -12.58
N GLU A 152 -1.53 -3.02 -13.05
CA GLU A 152 -1.93 -1.78 -12.40
C GLU A 152 -3.45 -1.60 -12.47
N HIS A 153 -4.07 -1.12 -11.37
CA HIS A 153 -5.49 -0.76 -11.35
C HIS A 153 -5.79 0.45 -12.22
N PHE A 154 -4.85 1.38 -12.28
CA PHE A 154 -4.88 2.58 -13.11
C PHE A 154 -6.17 3.39 -12.99
N TYR A 155 -6.65 3.57 -11.75
CA TYR A 155 -7.76 4.49 -11.46
C TYR A 155 -7.36 5.93 -11.80
N LEU A 156 -8.32 6.76 -12.22
CA LEU A 156 -8.05 8.12 -12.66
C LEU A 156 -7.59 9.03 -11.50
N GLU A 157 -8.25 8.96 -10.36
CA GLU A 157 -7.85 9.63 -9.12
C GLU A 157 -6.83 8.78 -8.38
N GLY A 158 -5.60 9.28 -8.16
CA GLY A 158 -4.59 8.63 -7.31
C GLY A 158 -5.03 8.45 -5.86
N GLN A 159 -4.18 7.83 -5.04
CA GLN A 159 -4.42 7.78 -3.60
C GLN A 159 -4.40 9.19 -3.01
N ALA A 160 -5.36 9.51 -2.18
CA ALA A 160 -5.52 10.85 -1.62
C ALA A 160 -6.13 10.81 -0.23
N ALA A 161 -5.51 11.53 0.71
CA ALA A 161 -6.03 11.74 2.04
C ALA A 161 -5.83 13.20 2.49
N TYR A 162 -6.81 13.73 3.19
CA TYR A 162 -6.78 15.03 3.85
C TYR A 162 -7.30 14.86 5.26
N ALA A 163 -6.56 15.31 6.25
CA ALA A 163 -6.93 15.18 7.65
C ALA A 163 -6.88 16.52 8.38
N CYS A 164 -7.74 16.66 9.37
CA CYS A 164 -7.73 17.76 10.33
C CYS A 164 -8.08 17.25 11.73
N ALA A 165 -7.42 17.83 12.74
CA ALA A 165 -7.79 17.62 14.14
C ALA A 165 -9.13 18.31 14.42
N GLY A 166 -9.97 17.64 15.22
CA GLY A 166 -11.19 18.18 15.80
C GLY A 166 -10.97 18.70 17.22
N GLU A 167 -11.99 18.61 18.07
CA GLU A 167 -11.87 18.88 19.48
C GLU A 167 -11.21 17.68 20.20
N ASP A 168 -10.47 17.93 21.25
CA ASP A 168 -9.80 16.94 22.08
C ASP A 168 -8.96 15.93 21.26
N THR A 169 -9.43 14.68 21.16
CA THR A 169 -8.76 13.60 20.45
C THR A 169 -9.30 13.37 19.02
N ASP A 170 -10.36 14.07 18.65
CA ASP A 170 -11.06 13.86 17.38
C ASP A 170 -10.17 14.13 16.16
N ILE A 171 -10.24 13.23 15.20
CA ILE A 171 -9.60 13.35 13.89
C ILE A 171 -10.63 13.13 12.80
N VAL A 172 -10.71 14.05 11.85
CA VAL A 172 -11.53 13.90 10.64
C VAL A 172 -10.61 13.65 9.45
N VAL A 173 -10.83 12.54 8.74
CA VAL A 173 -10.05 12.13 7.57
C VAL A 173 -10.95 12.04 6.36
N HIS A 174 -10.68 12.83 5.33
CA HIS A 174 -11.22 12.64 3.99
C HIS A 174 -10.27 11.76 3.21
N CYS A 175 -10.74 10.59 2.75
CA CYS A 175 -9.89 9.62 2.05
C CYS A 175 -10.61 9.08 0.81
N SER A 176 -9.85 8.91 -0.28
CA SER A 176 -10.31 8.18 -1.46
C SER A 176 -10.09 6.69 -1.22
N THR A 177 -11.12 6.00 -0.72
CA THR A 177 -11.03 4.59 -0.31
C THR A 177 -12.33 3.83 -0.59
N GLN A 178 -12.21 2.53 -0.84
CA GLN A 178 -13.33 1.58 -0.91
C GLN A 178 -13.78 1.11 0.48
N HIS A 179 -12.91 1.25 1.52
CA HIS A 179 -13.14 0.75 2.87
C HIS A 179 -12.96 1.83 3.95
N PRO A 180 -13.91 2.79 4.10
CA PRO A 180 -13.78 3.85 5.09
C PRO A 180 -13.67 3.35 6.54
N THR A 181 -14.31 2.23 6.87
CA THR A 181 -14.22 1.63 8.21
C THR A 181 -12.85 1.04 8.49
N GLU A 182 -12.18 0.44 7.51
CA GLU A 182 -10.80 -0.03 7.66
C GLU A 182 -9.85 1.14 7.91
N ILE A 183 -9.99 2.22 7.14
CA ILE A 183 -9.25 3.47 7.38
C ILE A 183 -9.45 3.97 8.82
N GLN A 184 -10.69 3.99 9.30
CA GLN A 184 -11.01 4.42 10.68
C GLN A 184 -10.22 3.58 11.71
N HIS A 185 -10.26 2.27 11.58
CA HIS A 185 -9.58 1.35 12.51
C HIS A 185 -8.06 1.51 12.43
N LYS A 186 -7.49 1.62 11.23
CA LYS A 186 -6.05 1.74 11.05
C LYS A 186 -5.51 3.09 11.53
N VAL A 187 -6.22 4.18 11.26
CA VAL A 187 -5.87 5.51 11.81
C VAL A 187 -5.94 5.49 13.34
N ALA A 188 -7.03 4.95 13.93
CA ALA A 188 -7.17 4.86 15.38
C ALA A 188 -6.03 4.03 16.00
N MET A 189 -5.71 2.86 15.42
CA MET A 189 -4.65 1.98 15.89
C MET A 189 -3.26 2.66 15.83
N ALA A 190 -2.95 3.32 14.71
CA ALA A 190 -1.65 3.99 14.53
C ALA A 190 -1.50 5.21 15.46
N LEU A 191 -2.58 5.95 15.73
CA LEU A 191 -2.57 7.12 16.58
C LEU A 191 -2.78 6.82 18.08
N GLY A 192 -3.02 5.56 18.44
CA GLY A 192 -3.32 5.17 19.81
C GLY A 192 -4.64 5.74 20.31
N LEU A 193 -5.65 5.85 19.45
CA LEU A 193 -6.97 6.40 19.72
C LEU A 193 -8.04 5.30 19.75
N SER A 194 -9.22 5.66 20.23
CA SER A 194 -10.42 4.83 20.07
C SER A 194 -11.02 5.03 18.68
N ASN A 195 -11.71 4.01 18.16
CA ASN A 195 -12.33 4.12 16.82
C ASN A 195 -13.33 5.27 16.71
N HIS A 196 -14.01 5.62 17.79
CA HIS A 196 -14.99 6.72 17.80
C HIS A 196 -14.35 8.11 17.75
N ASP A 197 -13.05 8.24 18.06
CA ASP A 197 -12.31 9.49 17.91
C ASP A 197 -11.97 9.79 16.43
N VAL A 198 -12.16 8.81 15.53
CA VAL A 198 -11.79 8.95 14.13
C VAL A 198 -13.04 8.93 13.24
N THR A 199 -13.25 10.01 12.51
CA THR A 199 -14.31 10.11 11.50
C THR A 199 -13.70 10.05 10.10
N VAL A 200 -14.10 9.07 9.29
CA VAL A 200 -13.65 8.95 7.90
C VAL A 200 -14.77 9.32 6.93
N ILE A 201 -14.46 10.19 5.99
CA ILE A 201 -15.40 10.70 5.00
C ILE A 201 -14.94 10.32 3.60
N THR A 202 -15.70 9.47 2.92
CA THR A 202 -15.54 9.13 1.51
C THR A 202 -16.82 9.48 0.77
N ARG A 203 -16.85 10.64 0.10
CA ARG A 203 -18.04 11.05 -0.65
C ARG A 203 -18.03 10.55 -2.08
N ARG A 204 -16.88 10.61 -2.73
CA ARG A 204 -16.64 10.18 -4.11
C ARG A 204 -15.25 9.63 -4.23
N MET A 205 -15.12 8.69 -5.15
CA MET A 205 -13.86 8.05 -5.47
C MET A 205 -13.76 7.98 -7.00
N GLY A 206 -12.62 8.40 -7.54
CA GLY A 206 -12.36 8.46 -8.98
C GLY A 206 -11.83 7.13 -9.55
N GLY A 207 -12.50 6.03 -9.20
CA GLY A 207 -12.09 4.66 -9.50
C GLY A 207 -11.37 4.02 -8.31
N GLY A 208 -11.41 2.70 -8.25
CA GLY A 208 -10.74 1.91 -7.20
C GLY A 208 -10.35 0.52 -7.73
N PHE A 209 -11.32 -0.23 -8.28
CA PHE A 209 -11.10 -1.53 -8.93
C PHE A 209 -10.37 -2.57 -8.05
N GLY A 210 -10.51 -2.46 -6.72
CA GLY A 210 -9.75 -3.22 -5.73
C GLY A 210 -8.45 -2.54 -5.27
N GLY A 211 -7.95 -1.53 -5.97
CA GLY A 211 -6.71 -0.82 -5.64
C GLY A 211 -6.83 0.22 -4.52
N LYS A 212 -8.04 0.47 -4.01
CA LYS A 212 -8.30 1.38 -2.90
C LYS A 212 -9.02 0.70 -1.74
N GLU A 213 -8.88 -0.62 -1.61
CA GLU A 213 -9.40 -1.36 -0.46
C GLU A 213 -8.55 -1.06 0.77
N SER A 214 -7.27 -1.38 0.76
CA SER A 214 -6.33 -1.16 1.87
C SER A 214 -5.20 -0.18 1.55
N GLN A 215 -4.92 0.13 0.30
CA GLN A 215 -3.82 1.04 -0.09
C GLN A 215 -4.03 2.49 0.41
N GLY A 216 -5.27 2.87 0.72
CA GLY A 216 -5.60 4.13 1.36
C GLY A 216 -5.19 4.25 2.83
N ASN A 217 -4.81 3.14 3.49
CA ASN A 217 -4.42 3.13 4.90
C ASN A 217 -3.21 4.03 5.15
N LEU A 218 -2.13 3.83 4.39
CA LEU A 218 -0.90 4.59 4.55
C LEU A 218 -1.10 6.11 4.41
N PRO A 219 -1.64 6.65 3.30
CA PRO A 219 -1.83 8.10 3.18
C PRO A 219 -2.80 8.67 4.22
N ALA A 220 -3.83 7.92 4.61
CA ALA A 220 -4.78 8.36 5.63
C ALA A 220 -4.15 8.46 7.02
N ILE A 221 -3.37 7.44 7.41
CA ILE A 221 -2.66 7.42 8.69
C ILE A 221 -1.65 8.56 8.76
N VAL A 222 -0.82 8.73 7.73
CA VAL A 222 0.23 9.75 7.74
C VAL A 222 -0.37 11.17 7.73
N ALA A 223 -1.46 11.40 6.98
CA ALA A 223 -2.17 12.67 7.01
C ALA A 223 -2.77 12.96 8.40
N ALA A 224 -3.39 11.96 9.03
CA ALA A 224 -3.97 12.08 10.37
C ALA A 224 -2.89 12.33 11.44
N LEU A 225 -1.77 11.61 11.37
CA LEU A 225 -0.62 11.77 12.27
C LEU A 225 -0.03 13.19 12.14
N ALA A 226 0.17 13.65 10.91
CA ALA A 226 0.66 15.00 10.65
C ALA A 226 -0.30 16.06 11.20
N ALA A 227 -1.61 15.92 10.99
CA ALA A 227 -2.60 16.87 11.50
C ALA A 227 -2.61 16.90 13.03
N LYS A 228 -2.54 15.72 13.69
CA LYS A 228 -2.52 15.61 15.14
C LYS A 228 -1.27 16.24 15.76
N LEU A 229 -0.09 15.95 15.20
CA LEU A 229 1.19 16.41 15.76
C LEU A 229 1.45 17.91 15.53
N THR A 230 0.92 18.46 14.42
CA THR A 230 1.16 19.87 14.07
C THR A 230 0.03 20.81 14.49
N GLY A 231 -1.15 20.27 14.80
CA GLY A 231 -2.36 21.07 15.03
C GLY A 231 -2.87 21.79 13.77
N ARG A 232 -2.33 21.46 12.58
CA ARG A 232 -2.69 22.06 11.30
C ARG A 232 -3.28 20.99 10.39
N PRO A 233 -4.26 21.34 9.53
CA PRO A 233 -4.73 20.40 8.51
C PRO A 233 -3.56 19.92 7.64
N ALA A 234 -3.59 18.66 7.24
CA ALA A 234 -2.53 18.04 6.45
C ALA A 234 -3.09 17.22 5.29
N LYS A 235 -2.42 17.26 4.15
CA LYS A 235 -2.84 16.65 2.90
C LYS A 235 -1.72 15.81 2.31
N LEU A 236 -2.02 14.56 1.97
CA LEU A 236 -1.13 13.66 1.27
C LEU A 236 -1.84 13.14 0.02
N ILE A 237 -1.29 13.45 -1.14
CA ILE A 237 -1.81 13.03 -2.43
C ILE A 237 -0.64 12.44 -3.21
N TYR A 238 -0.81 11.21 -3.67
CA TYR A 238 0.15 10.61 -4.58
C TYR A 238 -0.02 11.21 -5.98
N ASP A 239 1.06 11.69 -6.57
CA ASP A 239 1.05 11.89 -8.00
C ASP A 239 1.05 10.53 -8.72
N ARG A 240 1.04 10.52 -10.03
CA ARG A 240 0.94 9.27 -10.77
C ARG A 240 2.18 8.37 -10.60
N ASP A 241 3.35 8.96 -10.49
CA ASP A 241 4.60 8.24 -10.33
C ASP A 241 4.68 7.63 -8.92
N ASP A 242 4.32 8.41 -7.89
CA ASP A 242 4.22 7.92 -6.51
C ASP A 242 3.20 6.79 -6.39
N ASP A 243 2.03 6.94 -7.02
CA ASP A 243 0.97 5.93 -6.99
C ASP A 243 1.43 4.61 -7.62
N PHE A 244 2.13 4.68 -8.76
CA PHE A 244 2.69 3.49 -9.40
C PHE A 244 3.77 2.79 -8.57
N ILE A 245 4.52 3.53 -7.77
CA ILE A 245 5.62 2.98 -6.98
C ILE A 245 5.14 2.44 -5.64
N LEU A 246 4.30 3.22 -4.93
CA LEU A 246 3.92 2.96 -3.55
C LEU A 246 2.79 1.93 -3.40
N THR A 247 1.95 1.77 -4.41
CA THR A 247 0.76 0.92 -4.29
C THR A 247 0.97 -0.49 -4.79
N GLY A 248 0.27 -1.44 -4.17
CA GLY A 248 0.24 -2.83 -4.62
C GLY A 248 -0.47 -2.98 -5.97
N LYS A 249 -0.16 -4.08 -6.66
CA LYS A 249 -0.68 -4.43 -7.98
C LYS A 249 -1.50 -5.73 -7.89
N ARG A 250 -2.35 -5.98 -8.86
CA ARG A 250 -2.81 -7.35 -9.07
C ARG A 250 -1.59 -8.23 -9.35
N HIS A 251 -1.44 -9.29 -8.59
CA HIS A 251 -0.29 -10.19 -8.68
C HIS A 251 -0.16 -10.81 -10.08
N ASP A 252 1.05 -11.17 -10.43
CA ASP A 252 1.31 -12.07 -11.55
C ASP A 252 0.94 -13.52 -11.18
N PHE A 253 0.66 -14.32 -12.19
CA PHE A 253 0.28 -15.70 -12.04
C PHE A 253 1.03 -16.59 -13.02
N GLN A 254 1.39 -17.76 -12.54
CA GLN A 254 1.85 -18.88 -13.36
C GLN A 254 0.85 -20.02 -13.17
N ILE A 255 0.11 -20.34 -14.23
CA ILE A 255 -1.00 -21.26 -14.20
C ILE A 255 -0.65 -22.48 -15.03
N PHE A 256 -0.64 -23.66 -14.41
CA PHE A 256 -0.57 -24.94 -15.10
C PHE A 256 -1.95 -25.55 -15.12
N TYR A 257 -2.38 -26.07 -16.26
CA TYR A 257 -3.70 -26.65 -16.36
C TYR A 257 -3.69 -27.97 -17.15
N LYS A 258 -4.60 -28.87 -16.77
CA LYS A 258 -4.95 -30.08 -17.50
C LYS A 258 -6.45 -30.18 -17.58
N VAL A 259 -7.00 -30.39 -18.79
CA VAL A 259 -8.44 -30.48 -19.04
C VAL A 259 -8.74 -31.72 -19.85
N GLY A 260 -9.72 -32.49 -19.39
CA GLY A 260 -10.30 -33.62 -20.13
C GLY A 260 -11.68 -33.24 -20.62
N PHE A 261 -12.00 -33.55 -21.89
CA PHE A 261 -13.26 -33.16 -22.50
C PHE A 261 -13.68 -34.12 -23.63
N GLU A 262 -14.98 -34.08 -24.00
CA GLU A 262 -15.59 -34.86 -25.07
C GLU A 262 -15.64 -34.06 -26.39
N ASP A 263 -15.97 -34.76 -27.52
CA ASP A 263 -16.04 -34.13 -28.84
C ASP A 263 -17.07 -32.96 -28.93
N ASN A 264 -18.09 -33.01 -28.10
CA ASN A 264 -19.12 -31.99 -28.03
C ASN A 264 -18.71 -30.77 -27.13
N GLY A 265 -17.49 -30.79 -26.61
CA GLY A 265 -16.99 -29.74 -25.75
C GLY A 265 -17.36 -29.87 -24.26
N LEU A 266 -18.03 -30.94 -23.86
CA LEU A 266 -18.35 -31.20 -22.45
C LEU A 266 -17.05 -31.48 -21.67
N ILE A 267 -16.77 -30.67 -20.66
CA ILE A 267 -15.60 -30.82 -19.77
C ILE A 267 -15.90 -31.89 -18.72
N ASN A 268 -15.03 -32.90 -18.64
CA ASN A 268 -15.12 -34.02 -17.69
C ASN A 268 -14.24 -33.83 -16.46
N SER A 269 -13.13 -33.14 -16.63
CA SER A 269 -12.15 -32.90 -15.57
C SER A 269 -11.31 -31.64 -15.82
N VAL A 270 -10.95 -30.98 -14.75
CA VAL A 270 -10.04 -29.83 -14.77
C VAL A 270 -9.10 -29.93 -13.58
N ILE A 271 -7.81 -29.79 -13.84
CA ILE A 271 -6.75 -29.56 -12.83
C ILE A 271 -6.14 -28.21 -13.17
N VAL A 272 -6.09 -27.32 -12.19
CA VAL A 272 -5.47 -26.00 -12.32
C VAL A 272 -4.54 -25.78 -11.14
#